data_3b04cb0b19dbe05c28b706909b8cbb6a
#
_entry.id   3b04cb0b19dbe05c28b706909b8cbb6a
#
_cell.length_a   1.000
_cell.length_b   1.000
_cell.length_c   1.000
_cell.angle_alpha   90.00
_cell.angle_beta   90.00
_cell.angle_gamma   90.00
#
_symmetry.space_group_name_H-M   'P 1'
#
loop_
_entity.id
_entity.type
_entity.pdbx_description
1 polymer ?
#
loop_
_entity_poly.entity_id
_entity_poly.type
_entity_poly.pdbx_seq_one_letter_code
_entity_poly.pdbx_strand_id
1 'polypeptide(L)'
;MPSITLTAGPIARAKNGVIGKDGTLPWRLKTDLANFRAVTMGKPVIMGRKTWDSLPRKPLVGRTNIVLSRDGSFEPKGAVVCEEFGEAVSIAREQAEEDGAREVCVIGGASLFDLALAKAGRIYLTDIDADVEGDVTLTPLDETRWREVSARAYPAGEDDDYPFTIRVLERR
;
A
#
# COMPACT_ATOMS: atom_id res chain seq x y z
N MET A 1 -14.83 -8.71 20.05
CA MET A 1 -13.58 -8.08 19.56
C MET A 1 -13.74 -7.70 18.10
N PRO A 2 -13.51 -6.44 17.73
CA PRO A 2 -13.49 -6.11 16.32
C PRO A 2 -12.34 -6.84 15.64
N SER A 3 -12.64 -7.45 14.51
CA SER A 3 -11.62 -8.13 13.73
C SER A 3 -10.71 -7.10 13.04
N ILE A 4 -9.45 -7.48 12.86
CA ILE A 4 -8.47 -6.65 12.17
C ILE A 4 -8.54 -6.96 10.69
N THR A 5 -8.77 -5.95 9.87
CA THR A 5 -8.91 -6.09 8.43
C THR A 5 -7.54 -6.08 7.75
N LEU A 6 -7.27 -7.05 6.90
CA LEU A 6 -6.14 -6.99 5.98
C LEU A 6 -6.52 -6.05 4.84
N THR A 7 -5.72 -5.03 4.63
CA THR A 7 -6.00 -3.96 3.67
C THR A 7 -4.90 -3.92 2.62
N ALA A 8 -5.29 -3.87 1.35
CA ALA A 8 -4.35 -3.62 0.28
C ALA A 8 -4.23 -2.11 0.07
N GLY A 9 -3.03 -1.61 0.08
CA GLY A 9 -2.76 -0.20 -0.16
C GLY A 9 -2.43 0.62 1.08
N PRO A 10 -2.38 1.95 0.93
CA PRO A 10 -2.80 2.70 -0.29
C PRO A 10 -2.00 2.34 -1.54
N ILE A 11 -2.72 2.16 -2.65
CA ILE A 11 -2.15 1.87 -3.96
C ILE A 11 -2.50 3.03 -4.89
N ALA A 12 -1.49 3.64 -5.54
CA ALA A 12 -1.73 4.60 -6.61
C ALA A 12 -1.43 3.91 -7.94
N ARG A 13 -2.38 3.95 -8.87
CA ARG A 13 -2.20 3.38 -10.20
C ARG A 13 -2.61 4.40 -11.28
N ALA A 14 -1.84 4.43 -12.37
CA ALA A 14 -2.21 5.18 -13.55
C ALA A 14 -3.35 4.49 -14.29
N LYS A 15 -3.99 5.20 -15.21
CA LYS A 15 -5.09 4.69 -16.00
C LYS A 15 -4.72 3.41 -16.78
N ASN A 16 -3.47 3.31 -17.23
CA ASN A 16 -2.94 2.13 -17.93
C ASN A 16 -2.39 1.05 -16.97
N GLY A 17 -2.63 1.18 -15.66
CA GLY A 17 -2.24 0.19 -14.66
C GLY A 17 -0.85 0.34 -14.08
N VAL A 18 -0.06 1.29 -14.52
CA VAL A 18 1.31 1.51 -14.03
C VAL A 18 1.30 1.94 -12.56
N ILE A 19 2.14 1.31 -11.74
CA ILE A 19 2.33 1.64 -10.32
C ILE A 19 3.78 1.95 -9.97
N GLY A 20 4.71 1.82 -10.91
CA GLY A 20 6.11 2.11 -10.66
C GLY A 20 6.94 2.18 -11.94
N LYS A 21 8.09 2.84 -11.84
CA LYS A 21 9.08 2.95 -12.91
C LYS A 21 10.47 3.06 -12.30
N ASP A 22 11.37 2.19 -12.71
CA ASP A 22 12.79 2.19 -12.27
C ASP A 22 12.94 2.25 -10.73
N GLY A 23 12.07 1.54 -10.01
CA GLY A 23 12.11 1.47 -8.55
C GLY A 23 11.51 2.68 -7.84
N THR A 24 10.88 3.61 -8.54
CA THR A 24 10.28 4.81 -7.98
C THR A 24 8.87 5.02 -8.51
N LEU A 25 8.17 6.02 -7.96
CA LEU A 25 6.88 6.45 -8.49
C LEU A 25 7.10 7.39 -9.68
N PRO A 26 6.45 7.15 -10.84
CA PRO A 26 6.64 7.97 -12.03
C PRO A 26 5.82 9.27 -12.04
N TRP A 27 5.39 9.72 -10.87
CA TRP A 27 4.61 10.96 -10.69
C TRP A 27 4.94 11.59 -9.36
N ARG A 28 4.59 12.87 -9.24
CA ARG A 28 4.61 13.58 -7.97
C ARG A 28 3.16 13.99 -7.64
N LEU A 29 2.63 13.42 -6.57
CA LEU A 29 1.28 13.68 -6.07
C LEU A 29 1.36 13.91 -4.56
N LYS A 30 1.63 15.14 -4.15
CA LYS A 30 1.80 15.49 -2.75
C LYS A 30 0.56 15.22 -1.91
N THR A 31 -0.61 15.47 -2.48
CA THR A 31 -1.90 15.18 -1.82
C THR A 31 -2.06 13.69 -1.57
N ASP A 32 -1.65 12.84 -2.52
CA ASP A 32 -1.71 11.39 -2.36
C ASP A 32 -0.71 10.90 -1.31
N LEU A 33 0.47 11.48 -1.24
CA LEU A 33 1.45 11.16 -0.19
C LEU A 33 0.90 11.50 1.20
N ALA A 34 0.20 12.62 1.34
CA ALA A 34 -0.46 12.99 2.60
C ALA A 34 -1.57 11.99 2.95
N ASN A 35 -2.33 11.53 1.96
CA ASN A 35 -3.34 10.48 2.15
C ASN A 35 -2.70 9.16 2.58
N PHE A 36 -1.62 8.75 1.95
CA PHE A 36 -0.87 7.54 2.33
C PHE A 36 -0.47 7.60 3.81
N ARG A 37 0.09 8.71 4.23
CA ARG A 37 0.48 8.91 5.63
C ARG A 37 -0.73 8.84 6.56
N ALA A 38 -1.82 9.51 6.23
CA ALA A 38 -3.03 9.53 7.05
C ALA A 38 -3.66 8.14 7.19
N VAL A 39 -3.72 7.39 6.10
CA VAL A 39 -4.30 6.04 6.10
C VAL A 39 -3.45 5.05 6.89
N THR A 40 -2.13 5.12 6.75
CA THR A 40 -1.24 4.12 7.36
C THR A 40 -0.80 4.45 8.78
N MET A 41 -0.92 5.71 9.22
CA MET A 41 -0.42 6.13 10.54
C MET A 41 -1.05 5.32 11.68
N GLY A 42 -0.21 4.83 12.58
CA GLY A 42 -0.63 4.02 13.72
C GLY A 42 -0.95 2.56 13.39
N LYS A 43 -0.75 2.14 12.15
CA LYS A 43 -1.06 0.78 11.69
C LYS A 43 0.22 0.06 11.27
N PRO A 44 0.31 -1.27 11.45
CA PRO A 44 1.40 -2.03 10.85
C PRO A 44 1.34 -1.97 9.32
N VAL A 45 2.53 -1.86 8.70
CA VAL A 45 2.67 -1.85 7.24
C VAL A 45 3.57 -3.00 6.82
N ILE A 46 3.13 -3.74 5.81
CA ILE A 46 3.87 -4.87 5.23
C ILE A 46 4.33 -4.46 3.84
N MET A 47 5.60 -4.68 3.56
CA MET A 47 6.20 -4.31 2.27
C MET A 47 7.24 -5.33 1.83
N GLY A 48 7.51 -5.36 0.53
CA GLY A 48 8.63 -6.12 -0.01
C GLY A 48 9.94 -5.36 0.13
N ARG A 49 11.05 -6.07 -0.08
CA ARG A 49 12.39 -5.51 0.03
C ARG A 49 12.61 -4.29 -0.88
N LYS A 50 12.17 -4.37 -2.13
CA LYS A 50 12.34 -3.27 -3.08
C LYS A 50 11.58 -2.02 -2.65
N THR A 51 10.39 -2.19 -2.08
CA THR A 51 9.61 -1.08 -1.54
C THR A 51 10.35 -0.42 -0.38
N TRP A 52 10.88 -1.24 0.54
CA TRP A 52 11.71 -0.74 1.64
C TRP A 52 12.90 0.08 1.12
N ASP A 53 13.63 -0.47 0.15
CA ASP A 53 14.80 0.20 -0.43
C ASP A 53 14.44 1.53 -1.11
N SER A 54 13.22 1.65 -1.64
CA SER A 54 12.74 2.86 -2.31
C SER A 54 12.28 3.96 -1.36
N LEU A 55 12.07 3.67 -0.09
CA LEU A 55 11.60 4.67 0.86
C LEU A 55 12.66 5.75 1.06
N PRO A 56 12.30 7.05 0.91
CA PRO A 56 13.25 8.14 1.14
C PRO A 56 13.67 8.24 2.60
N ARG A 57 12.81 7.85 3.53
CA ARG A 57 13.09 7.79 4.96
C ARG A 57 12.61 6.45 5.51
N LYS A 58 13.46 5.75 6.23
CA LYS A 58 13.21 4.41 6.81
C LYS A 58 13.61 4.38 8.27
N PRO A 59 12.80 3.72 9.12
CA PRO A 59 11.47 3.16 8.84
C PRO A 59 10.43 4.26 8.65
N LEU A 60 9.22 3.86 8.23
CA LEU A 60 8.07 4.76 8.24
C LEU A 60 7.67 5.00 9.70
N VAL A 61 7.80 6.22 10.17
CA VAL A 61 7.63 6.60 11.58
C VAL A 61 6.18 6.44 12.04
N GLY A 62 5.98 5.98 13.28
CA GLY A 62 4.65 5.80 13.88
C GLY A 62 3.90 4.58 13.40
N ARG A 63 4.57 3.67 12.72
CA ARG A 63 4.02 2.44 12.16
C ARG A 63 5.01 1.32 12.37
N THR A 64 4.53 0.10 12.67
CA THR A 64 5.40 -1.06 12.68
C THR A 64 5.69 -1.47 11.25
N ASN A 65 6.95 -1.43 10.86
CA ASN A 65 7.41 -1.79 9.51
C ASN A 65 7.79 -3.26 9.46
N ILE A 66 7.16 -4.02 8.57
CA ILE A 66 7.43 -5.44 8.35
C ILE A 66 7.85 -5.62 6.89
N VAL A 67 9.05 -6.17 6.69
CA VAL A 67 9.63 -6.31 5.36
C VAL A 67 9.79 -7.78 5.03
N LEU A 68 9.28 -8.19 3.86
CA LEU A 68 9.48 -9.53 3.34
C LEU A 68 10.79 -9.61 2.59
N SER A 69 11.67 -10.52 3.03
CA SER A 69 12.94 -10.78 2.38
C SER A 69 13.44 -12.17 2.76
N ARG A 70 14.04 -12.86 1.79
CA ARG A 70 14.70 -14.16 2.02
C ARG A 70 16.21 -14.01 2.15
N ASP A 71 16.71 -12.78 2.13
CA ASP A 71 18.12 -12.48 2.32
C ASP A 71 18.44 -12.51 3.82
N GLY A 72 19.10 -13.58 4.27
CA GLY A 72 19.47 -13.74 5.69
C GLY A 72 20.48 -12.71 6.20
N SER A 73 21.15 -11.99 5.31
CA SER A 73 22.08 -10.91 5.68
C SER A 73 21.38 -9.55 5.81
N PHE A 74 20.10 -9.48 5.47
CA PHE A 74 19.34 -8.23 5.55
C PHE A 74 18.92 -7.96 6.99
N GLU A 75 19.50 -6.92 7.57
CA GLU A 75 19.23 -6.50 8.95
C GLU A 75 18.84 -5.01 8.97
N PRO A 76 17.61 -4.69 8.52
CA PRO A 76 17.17 -3.29 8.50
C PRO A 76 16.95 -2.75 9.90
N LYS A 77 17.42 -1.54 10.15
CA LYS A 77 17.16 -0.87 11.42
C LYS A 77 15.73 -0.35 11.46
N GLY A 78 15.00 -0.75 12.51
CA GLY A 78 13.63 -0.27 12.72
C GLY A 78 12.55 -1.05 11.96
N ALA A 79 12.87 -2.24 11.47
CA ALA A 79 11.89 -3.09 10.80
C ALA A 79 12.02 -4.55 11.24
N VAL A 80 10.91 -5.26 11.18
CA VAL A 80 10.84 -6.71 11.38
C VAL A 80 10.98 -7.37 10.01
N VAL A 81 11.79 -8.42 9.90
CA VAL A 81 11.96 -9.16 8.64
C VAL A 81 11.25 -10.50 8.73
N CYS A 82 10.48 -10.84 7.72
CA CYS A 82 9.82 -12.13 7.56
C CYS A 82 10.15 -12.69 6.18
N GLU A 83 10.16 -14.01 6.05
CA GLU A 83 10.37 -14.67 4.76
C GLU A 83 9.05 -14.93 4.03
N GLU A 84 7.96 -15.18 4.77
CA GLU A 84 6.67 -15.58 4.24
C GLU A 84 5.57 -14.56 4.53
N PHE A 85 4.69 -14.37 3.55
CA PHE A 85 3.58 -13.41 3.66
C PHE A 85 2.63 -13.75 4.81
N GLY A 86 2.27 -15.03 4.97
CA GLY A 86 1.38 -15.46 6.06
C GLY A 86 1.95 -15.14 7.44
N GLU A 87 3.26 -15.32 7.64
CA GLU A 87 3.95 -14.96 8.87
C GLU A 87 3.88 -13.45 9.11
N ALA A 88 4.15 -12.66 8.08
CA ALA A 88 4.08 -11.21 8.18
C ALA A 88 2.68 -10.73 8.57
N VAL A 89 1.64 -11.31 7.98
CA VAL A 89 0.25 -10.99 8.33
C VAL A 89 -0.06 -11.32 9.79
N SER A 90 0.40 -12.48 10.27
CA SER A 90 0.18 -12.89 11.67
C SER A 90 0.86 -11.93 12.66
N ILE A 91 2.11 -11.57 12.39
CA ILE A 91 2.86 -10.60 13.22
C ILE A 91 2.17 -9.24 13.18
N ALA A 92 1.74 -8.80 12.00
CA ALA A 92 1.07 -7.52 11.84
C ALA A 92 -0.25 -7.46 12.62
N ARG A 93 -1.04 -8.55 12.58
CA ARG A 93 -2.30 -8.60 13.34
C ARG A 93 -2.09 -8.55 14.83
N GLU A 94 -1.10 -9.25 15.35
CA GLU A 94 -0.75 -9.18 16.78
C GLU A 94 -0.36 -7.76 17.17
N GLN A 95 0.48 -7.12 16.35
CA GLN A 95 0.91 -5.75 16.59
C GLN A 95 -0.25 -4.76 16.52
N ALA A 96 -1.15 -4.95 15.56
CA ALA A 96 -2.35 -4.11 15.42
C ALA A 96 -3.22 -4.17 16.67
N GLU A 97 -3.39 -5.36 17.26
CA GLU A 97 -4.12 -5.50 18.52
C GLU A 97 -3.46 -4.69 19.65
N GLU A 98 -2.15 -4.79 19.79
CA GLU A 98 -1.41 -4.02 20.79
C GLU A 98 -1.51 -2.51 20.56
N ASP A 99 -1.46 -2.09 19.30
CA ASP A 99 -1.51 -0.67 18.91
C ASP A 99 -2.94 -0.09 18.94
N GLY A 100 -3.95 -0.93 19.09
CA GLY A 100 -5.36 -0.51 18.97
C GLY A 100 -5.76 -0.19 17.54
N ALA A 101 -5.00 -0.66 16.54
CA ALA A 101 -5.32 -0.49 15.13
C ALA A 101 -6.32 -1.53 14.66
N ARG A 102 -7.16 -1.17 13.69
CA ARG A 102 -8.17 -2.06 13.13
C ARG A 102 -7.81 -2.60 11.76
N GLU A 103 -6.69 -2.16 11.23
CA GLU A 103 -6.22 -2.55 9.89
C GLU A 103 -4.74 -2.82 9.90
N VAL A 104 -4.35 -3.70 8.97
CA VAL A 104 -2.96 -3.95 8.59
C VAL A 104 -2.84 -3.61 7.12
N CYS A 105 -1.87 -2.78 6.74
CA CYS A 105 -1.74 -2.27 5.38
C CYS A 105 -0.60 -2.96 4.62
N VAL A 106 -0.90 -3.56 3.48
CA VAL A 106 0.11 -4.06 2.54
C VAL A 106 0.38 -2.96 1.53
N ILE A 107 1.60 -2.41 1.54
CA ILE A 107 1.92 -1.17 0.80
C ILE A 107 2.75 -1.38 -0.47
N GLY A 108 3.03 -2.59 -0.86
CA GLY A 108 3.68 -2.90 -2.13
C GLY A 108 4.86 -3.86 -2.01
N GLY A 109 5.46 -4.27 -3.08
CA GLY A 109 5.12 -3.94 -4.47
C GLY A 109 4.07 -4.82 -5.12
N ALA A 110 4.15 -4.92 -6.44
CA ALA A 110 3.13 -5.60 -7.24
C ALA A 110 2.85 -7.04 -6.80
N SER A 111 3.88 -7.84 -6.55
CA SER A 111 3.71 -9.24 -6.12
C SER A 111 3.00 -9.34 -4.76
N LEU A 112 3.30 -8.44 -3.83
CA LEU A 112 2.62 -8.41 -2.54
C LEU A 112 1.19 -7.90 -2.66
N PHE A 113 0.93 -6.97 -3.56
CA PHE A 113 -0.44 -6.54 -3.83
C PHE A 113 -1.28 -7.71 -4.36
N ASP A 114 -0.74 -8.55 -5.25
CA ASP A 114 -1.45 -9.73 -5.73
C ASP A 114 -1.82 -10.68 -4.58
N LEU A 115 -0.88 -10.94 -3.68
CA LEU A 115 -1.15 -11.77 -2.50
C LEU A 115 -2.18 -11.14 -1.57
N ALA A 116 -2.08 -9.83 -1.34
CA ALA A 116 -3.00 -9.10 -0.48
C ALA A 116 -4.39 -9.04 -1.08
N LEU A 117 -4.52 -8.76 -2.37
CA LEU A 117 -5.81 -8.63 -3.06
C LEU A 117 -6.61 -9.93 -3.04
N ALA A 118 -5.94 -11.09 -2.98
CA ALA A 118 -6.63 -12.36 -2.86
C ALA A 118 -7.35 -12.54 -1.51
N LYS A 119 -6.92 -11.83 -0.47
CA LYS A 119 -7.41 -12.01 0.91
C LYS A 119 -7.91 -10.74 1.58
N ALA A 120 -7.57 -9.57 1.06
CA ALA A 120 -7.92 -8.30 1.69
C ALA A 120 -9.42 -8.06 1.76
N GLY A 121 -9.87 -7.46 2.85
CA GLY A 121 -11.25 -7.01 3.01
C GLY A 121 -11.49 -5.61 2.49
N ARG A 122 -10.41 -4.83 2.30
CA ARG A 122 -10.50 -3.42 1.88
C ARG A 122 -9.33 -3.05 0.97
N ILE A 123 -9.58 -2.13 0.05
CA ILE A 123 -8.54 -1.50 -0.77
C ILE A 123 -8.64 0.01 -0.63
N TYR A 124 -7.52 0.66 -0.36
CA TYR A 124 -7.37 2.10 -0.52
C TYR A 124 -6.69 2.34 -1.87
N LEU A 125 -7.40 2.90 -2.82
CA LEU A 125 -6.95 3.00 -4.21
C LEU A 125 -6.99 4.44 -4.69
N THR A 126 -5.88 4.92 -5.24
CA THR A 126 -5.81 6.19 -5.94
C THR A 126 -5.74 5.91 -7.43
N ASP A 127 -6.80 6.29 -8.15
CA ASP A 127 -6.84 6.19 -9.60
C ASP A 127 -6.38 7.51 -10.22
N ILE A 128 -5.22 7.48 -10.86
CA ILE A 128 -4.62 8.65 -11.50
C ILE A 128 -5.19 8.76 -12.91
N ASP A 129 -5.73 9.93 -13.26
CA ASP A 129 -6.37 10.17 -14.55
C ASP A 129 -5.33 10.53 -15.62
N ALA A 130 -4.41 9.61 -15.86
CA ALA A 130 -3.38 9.73 -16.89
C ALA A 130 -2.80 8.37 -17.22
N ASP A 131 -2.38 8.18 -18.46
CA ASP A 131 -1.51 7.08 -18.85
C ASP A 131 -0.08 7.51 -18.58
N VAL A 132 0.71 6.64 -17.95
CA VAL A 132 2.08 6.96 -17.53
C VAL A 132 3.00 5.84 -17.98
N GLU A 133 4.21 6.20 -18.44
CA GLU A 133 5.25 5.22 -18.72
C GLU A 133 5.75 4.58 -17.43
N GLY A 134 5.89 3.27 -17.42
CA GLY A 134 6.44 2.55 -16.29
C GLY A 134 6.65 1.08 -16.59
N ASP A 135 7.41 0.42 -15.73
CA ASP A 135 7.79 -0.98 -15.89
C ASP A 135 7.11 -1.91 -14.88
N VAL A 136 6.38 -1.36 -13.92
CA VAL A 136 5.61 -2.15 -12.94
C VAL A 136 4.15 -1.80 -13.07
N THR A 137 3.30 -2.82 -13.22
CA THR A 137 1.85 -2.66 -13.35
C THR A 137 1.13 -3.47 -12.28
N LEU A 138 -0.04 -2.98 -11.89
CA LEU A 138 -0.95 -3.71 -11.02
C LEU A 138 -1.82 -4.66 -11.86
N THR A 139 -2.02 -5.88 -11.38
CA THR A 139 -3.01 -6.79 -11.98
C THR A 139 -4.38 -6.09 -11.96
N PRO A 140 -5.10 -6.08 -13.09
CA PRO A 140 -6.43 -5.45 -13.14
C PRO A 140 -7.36 -5.98 -12.06
N LEU A 141 -8.10 -5.09 -11.42
CA LEU A 141 -9.08 -5.47 -10.39
C LEU A 141 -10.37 -5.96 -11.02
N ASP A 142 -10.91 -7.05 -10.48
CA ASP A 142 -12.28 -7.47 -10.79
C ASP A 142 -13.23 -6.67 -9.89
N GLU A 143 -13.71 -5.53 -10.40
CA GLU A 143 -14.52 -4.61 -9.61
C GLU A 143 -15.92 -5.17 -9.29
N THR A 144 -16.31 -6.29 -9.89
CA THR A 144 -17.55 -6.98 -9.50
C THR A 144 -17.44 -7.60 -8.10
N ARG A 145 -16.22 -7.83 -7.61
CA ARG A 145 -15.94 -8.38 -6.27
C ARG A 145 -15.79 -7.31 -5.21
N TRP A 146 -15.78 -6.05 -5.60
CA TRP A 146 -15.52 -4.93 -4.71
C TRP A 146 -16.67 -3.94 -4.75
N ARG A 147 -17.02 -3.39 -3.59
CA ARG A 147 -18.03 -2.33 -3.47
C ARG A 147 -17.32 -1.03 -3.15
N GLU A 148 -17.57 0.01 -3.93
CA GLU A 148 -17.02 1.32 -3.63
C GLU A 148 -17.80 1.95 -2.48
N VAL A 149 -17.12 2.25 -1.36
CA VAL A 149 -17.74 2.86 -0.18
C VAL A 149 -17.46 4.35 -0.10
N SER A 150 -16.42 4.85 -0.75
CA SER A 150 -16.19 6.28 -0.91
C SER A 150 -15.32 6.55 -2.14
N ALA A 151 -15.48 7.75 -2.70
CA ALA A 151 -14.65 8.24 -3.79
C ALA A 151 -14.60 9.76 -3.70
N ARG A 152 -13.40 10.32 -3.86
CA ARG A 152 -13.21 11.75 -3.89
C ARG A 152 -12.23 12.13 -4.99
N ALA A 153 -12.66 13.00 -5.89
CA ALA A 153 -11.84 13.48 -6.99
C ALA A 153 -11.05 14.71 -6.57
N TYR A 154 -9.81 14.80 -7.06
CA TYR A 154 -8.91 15.92 -6.85
C TYR A 154 -8.41 16.41 -8.20
N PRO A 155 -8.45 17.74 -8.46
CA PRO A 155 -7.85 18.27 -9.68
C PRO A 155 -6.32 18.24 -9.59
N ALA A 156 -5.67 18.33 -10.75
CA ALA A 156 -4.22 18.55 -10.77
C ALA A 156 -3.94 19.93 -10.20
N GLY A 157 -3.25 19.98 -9.07
CA GLY A 157 -2.87 21.21 -8.41
C GLY A 157 -1.40 21.53 -8.60
N GLU A 158 -0.92 22.52 -7.88
CA GLU A 158 0.47 23.00 -7.97
C GLU A 158 1.49 21.89 -7.62
N ASP A 159 1.13 21.02 -6.66
CA ASP A 159 1.99 19.95 -6.16
C ASP A 159 1.55 18.56 -6.61
N ASP A 160 0.60 18.50 -7.54
CA ASP A 160 0.05 17.23 -8.04
C ASP A 160 0.14 17.23 -9.58
N ASP A 161 0.93 16.31 -10.13
CA ASP A 161 1.19 16.25 -11.58
C ASP A 161 -0.06 15.95 -12.41
N TYR A 162 -1.04 15.24 -11.84
CA TYR A 162 -2.23 14.76 -12.54
C TYR A 162 -3.47 14.87 -11.67
N PRO A 163 -4.67 14.98 -12.26
CA PRO A 163 -5.90 14.76 -11.51
C PRO A 163 -6.01 13.29 -11.10
N PHE A 164 -6.66 13.02 -9.99
CA PHE A 164 -6.81 11.66 -9.47
C PHE A 164 -8.05 11.55 -8.60
N THR A 165 -8.47 10.31 -8.35
CA THR A 165 -9.59 10.01 -7.47
C THR A 165 -9.11 9.04 -6.39
N ILE A 166 -9.35 9.37 -5.13
CA ILE A 166 -9.08 8.49 -4.00
C ILE A 166 -10.34 7.70 -3.70
N ARG A 167 -10.24 6.37 -3.76
CA ARG A 167 -11.36 5.45 -3.59
C ARG A 167 -11.09 4.50 -2.43
N VAL A 168 -12.15 4.14 -1.72
CA VAL A 168 -12.12 3.05 -0.74
C VAL A 168 -13.07 1.97 -1.24
N LEU A 169 -12.53 0.77 -1.40
CA LEU A 169 -13.29 -0.39 -1.86
C LEU A 169 -13.35 -1.43 -0.74
N GLU A 170 -14.50 -2.07 -0.57
CA GLU A 170 -14.68 -3.18 0.36
C GLU A 170 -15.09 -4.42 -0.42
N ARG A 171 -14.61 -5.59 0.04
CA ARG A 171 -14.96 -6.87 -0.59
C ARG A 171 -16.46 -7.14 -0.41
N ARG A 172 -17.10 -7.56 -1.50
CA ARG A 172 -18.51 -7.94 -1.50
C ARG A 172 -18.76 -9.25 -0.75
#